data_48bf7581acfa29df4715d170c9252029
#
_entry.id   48bf7581acfa29df4715d170c9252029
#
_cell.length_a   1.000
_cell.length_b   1.000
_cell.length_c   1.000
_cell.angle_alpha   90.00
_cell.angle_beta   90.00
_cell.angle_gamma   90.00
#
_symmetry.space_group_name_H-M   'P 1'
#
loop_
_entity.id
_entity.type
_entity.pdbx_description
1 polymer ?
#
loop_
_entity_poly.entity_id
_entity_poly.type
_entity_poly.pdbx_seq_one_letter_code
_entity_poly.pdbx_strand_id
1 'polypeptide(L)'
;MSFRSDTIFSVAKHFHWLNFMELKQLKRQFLEHLEIEKGRSLKTINNYGRYLDRFFDFAKITQPNQITDDLLRKYRIWLNRQEGITDGTLHKRTQNYYLIALRAFLKYLAKREIETLPPERVELAKTEERDLDLISYDELKRLIEAPEGDGVNDLRDKAILELFFSTGLRVSELASLSRDIDLSKDELSIRGKGSKIRVVFFSDRAKDAIKKYLDKRVDVDDALFVNLSPTKNEKDKDLRLTTRSIERIVKKYAIKAGISKKVTPHVIRHSFATDLLRNGADIRSVQMLLGHSNISTTQVYTHLTDKHLKEVHKKFHNKNRQ
;
A
#
# COMPACT_ATOMS: atom_id res chain seq x y z
N MET A 1 -40.59 42.17 -20.18
CA MET A 1 -39.29 42.31 -19.51
C MET A 1 -39.45 41.94 -18.04
N SER A 2 -39.45 40.64 -17.72
CA SER A 2 -39.47 40.19 -16.29
C SER A 2 -39.03 38.70 -16.18
N PHE A 3 -37.84 38.34 -16.69
CA PHE A 3 -37.32 36.98 -16.56
C PHE A 3 -35.88 36.92 -16.04
N ARG A 4 -35.30 38.04 -15.57
CA ARG A 4 -33.94 38.09 -15.08
C ARG A 4 -33.73 38.12 -13.56
N SER A 5 -34.79 38.40 -12.77
CA SER A 5 -34.69 38.55 -11.30
C SER A 5 -34.76 37.20 -10.56
N ASP A 6 -35.56 36.24 -11.06
CA ASP A 6 -35.81 35.00 -10.32
C ASP A 6 -34.63 34.01 -10.35
N THR A 7 -33.82 34.04 -11.43
CA THR A 7 -32.63 33.18 -11.55
C THR A 7 -31.50 33.63 -10.60
N ILE A 8 -31.31 34.95 -10.44
CA ILE A 8 -30.29 35.51 -9.52
C ILE A 8 -30.65 35.25 -8.07
N PHE A 9 -31.95 35.38 -7.72
CA PHE A 9 -32.44 35.06 -6.35
C PHE A 9 -32.37 33.58 -6.01
N SER A 10 -32.58 32.69 -6.97
CA SER A 10 -32.44 31.22 -6.79
C SER A 10 -30.99 30.83 -6.56
N VAL A 11 -30.05 31.39 -7.32
CA VAL A 11 -28.61 31.14 -7.18
C VAL A 11 -28.10 31.68 -5.84
N ALA A 12 -28.46 32.89 -5.44
CA ALA A 12 -28.07 33.49 -4.16
C ALA A 12 -28.61 32.71 -2.95
N LYS A 13 -29.85 32.20 -3.00
CA LYS A 13 -30.40 31.31 -1.98
C LYS A 13 -29.66 29.99 -1.89
N HIS A 14 -29.27 29.39 -3.01
CA HIS A 14 -28.52 28.13 -3.01
C HIS A 14 -27.13 28.31 -2.39
N PHE A 15 -26.42 29.41 -2.70
CA PHE A 15 -25.15 29.80 -2.07
C PHE A 15 -25.26 30.03 -0.57
N HIS A 16 -26.33 30.62 -0.13
CA HIS A 16 -26.55 30.91 1.30
C HIS A 16 -26.76 29.62 2.12
N TRP A 17 -27.45 28.62 1.58
CA TRP A 17 -27.71 27.34 2.23
C TRP A 17 -26.44 26.49 2.38
N LEU A 18 -25.53 26.52 1.42
CA LEU A 18 -24.27 25.71 1.46
C LEU A 18 -23.35 26.17 2.60
N ASN A 19 -23.35 27.45 2.94
CA ASN A 19 -22.52 27.98 4.03
C ASN A 19 -23.05 27.64 5.45
N PHE A 20 -24.31 27.16 5.56
CA PHE A 20 -24.91 26.71 6.82
C PHE A 20 -24.90 25.19 7.01
N MET A 21 -24.38 24.44 6.07
CA MET A 21 -24.30 22.98 6.20
C MET A 21 -23.29 22.60 7.29
N GLU A 22 -23.73 21.72 8.19
CA GLU A 22 -22.86 21.20 9.24
C GLU A 22 -21.68 20.39 8.66
N LEU A 23 -20.52 20.48 9.29
CA LEU A 23 -19.31 19.75 8.89
C LEU A 23 -19.52 18.24 8.76
N LYS A 24 -20.41 17.66 9.57
CA LYS A 24 -20.75 16.21 9.49
C LYS A 24 -21.41 15.87 8.15
N GLN A 25 -22.33 16.70 7.68
CA GLN A 25 -23.00 16.52 6.39
C GLN A 25 -22.02 16.73 5.22
N LEU A 26 -21.21 17.77 5.28
CA LEU A 26 -20.18 18.06 4.28
C LEU A 26 -19.12 16.96 4.20
N LYS A 27 -18.71 16.40 5.34
CA LYS A 27 -17.82 15.21 5.38
C LYS A 27 -18.46 14.03 4.65
N ARG A 28 -19.74 13.74 4.92
CA ARG A 28 -20.43 12.63 4.26
C ARG A 28 -20.46 12.84 2.74
N GLN A 29 -20.85 13.99 2.26
CA GLN A 29 -20.84 14.32 0.83
C GLN A 29 -19.45 14.25 0.21
N PHE A 30 -18.42 14.65 0.94
CA PHE A 30 -17.03 14.50 0.51
C PHE A 30 -16.62 13.04 0.35
N LEU A 31 -16.99 12.17 1.28
CA LEU A 31 -16.68 10.73 1.19
C LEU A 31 -17.42 10.07 0.04
N GLU A 32 -18.70 10.43 -0.19
CA GLU A 32 -19.50 10.01 -1.35
C GLU A 32 -18.86 10.48 -2.66
N HIS A 33 -18.39 11.73 -2.74
CA HIS A 33 -17.63 12.26 -3.88
C HIS A 33 -16.33 11.48 -4.13
N LEU A 34 -15.59 11.11 -3.08
CA LEU A 34 -14.39 10.29 -3.23
C LEU A 34 -14.70 8.90 -3.78
N GLU A 35 -15.82 8.31 -3.39
CA GLU A 35 -16.26 7.00 -3.84
C GLU A 35 -16.72 7.03 -5.30
N ILE A 36 -17.71 7.86 -5.59
CA ILE A 36 -18.43 7.85 -6.85
C ILE A 36 -17.65 8.58 -7.95
N GLU A 37 -17.26 9.84 -7.71
CA GLU A 37 -16.63 10.67 -8.74
C GLU A 37 -15.12 10.42 -8.87
N LYS A 38 -14.45 10.04 -7.78
CA LYS A 38 -13.00 9.78 -7.78
C LYS A 38 -12.64 8.30 -7.83
N GLY A 39 -13.61 7.38 -7.76
CA GLY A 39 -13.39 5.94 -7.80
C GLY A 39 -12.39 5.45 -6.75
N ARG A 40 -12.39 6.05 -5.55
CA ARG A 40 -11.47 5.64 -4.48
C ARG A 40 -11.95 4.35 -3.83
N SER A 41 -11.01 3.48 -3.43
CA SER A 41 -11.35 2.25 -2.72
C SER A 41 -11.99 2.54 -1.36
N LEU A 42 -12.91 1.66 -0.92
CA LEU A 42 -13.57 1.74 0.39
C LEU A 42 -12.56 1.89 1.54
N LYS A 43 -11.41 1.20 1.47
CA LYS A 43 -10.33 1.35 2.45
C LYS A 43 -9.78 2.79 2.51
N THR A 44 -9.64 3.44 1.37
CA THR A 44 -9.21 4.85 1.30
C THR A 44 -10.27 5.76 1.89
N ILE A 45 -11.54 5.56 1.55
CA ILE A 45 -12.68 6.35 2.05
C ILE A 45 -12.76 6.24 3.58
N ASN A 46 -12.72 5.02 4.11
CA ASN A 46 -12.74 4.78 5.56
C ASN A 46 -11.55 5.43 6.28
N ASN A 47 -10.35 5.43 5.67
CA ASN A 47 -9.20 6.12 6.24
C ASN A 47 -9.41 7.64 6.28
N TYR A 48 -9.88 8.24 5.18
CA TYR A 48 -10.18 9.67 5.13
C TYR A 48 -11.27 10.04 6.15
N GLY A 49 -12.32 9.22 6.26
CA GLY A 49 -13.36 9.37 7.27
C GLY A 49 -12.79 9.47 8.68
N ARG A 50 -11.99 8.46 9.09
CA ARG A 50 -11.34 8.42 10.42
C ARG A 50 -10.37 9.59 10.65
N TYR A 51 -9.65 10.02 9.61
CA TYR A 51 -8.71 11.14 9.73
C TYR A 51 -9.45 12.46 9.94
N LEU A 52 -10.55 12.68 9.25
CA LEU A 52 -11.40 13.84 9.44
C LEU A 52 -12.13 13.82 10.79
N ASP A 53 -12.63 12.65 11.24
CA ASP A 53 -13.24 12.51 12.55
C ASP A 53 -12.27 12.95 13.65
N ARG A 54 -11.01 12.49 13.59
CA ARG A 54 -9.99 12.89 14.56
C ARG A 54 -9.74 14.40 14.58
N PHE A 55 -9.82 15.07 13.43
CA PHE A 55 -9.73 16.52 13.36
C PHE A 55 -10.95 17.18 13.99
N PHE A 56 -12.16 16.74 13.65
CA PHE A 56 -13.39 17.31 14.19
C PHE A 56 -13.55 17.07 15.70
N ASP A 57 -13.14 15.90 16.17
CA ASP A 57 -13.10 15.58 17.60
C ASP A 57 -12.16 16.49 18.40
N PHE A 58 -11.02 16.83 17.80
CA PHE A 58 -10.09 17.80 18.39
C PHE A 58 -10.65 19.21 18.33
N ALA A 59 -11.14 19.63 17.17
CA ALA A 59 -11.53 21.01 16.88
C ALA A 59 -12.81 21.44 17.58
N LYS A 60 -13.75 20.50 17.82
CA LYS A 60 -15.09 20.75 18.42
C LYS A 60 -15.87 21.88 17.72
N ILE A 61 -15.74 21.96 16.40
CA ILE A 61 -16.41 22.94 15.54
C ILE A 61 -17.53 22.28 14.76
N THR A 62 -18.51 23.09 14.32
CA THR A 62 -19.68 22.63 13.56
C THR A 62 -19.73 23.21 12.15
N GLN A 63 -19.07 24.33 11.89
CA GLN A 63 -19.10 25.06 10.63
C GLN A 63 -17.72 25.11 9.95
N PRO A 64 -17.66 25.08 8.61
CA PRO A 64 -16.38 25.07 7.87
C PRO A 64 -15.58 26.37 8.02
N ASN A 65 -16.22 27.53 8.16
CA ASN A 65 -15.56 28.82 8.35
C ASN A 65 -14.83 28.95 9.70
N GLN A 66 -15.12 28.05 10.66
CA GLN A 66 -14.40 27.97 11.93
C GLN A 66 -13.03 27.29 11.80
N ILE A 67 -12.71 26.71 10.63
CA ILE A 67 -11.37 26.14 10.35
C ILE A 67 -10.44 27.30 10.01
N THR A 68 -9.64 27.72 10.99
CA THR A 68 -8.72 28.86 10.89
C THR A 68 -7.25 28.39 10.89
N ASP A 69 -6.33 29.28 10.51
CA ASP A 69 -4.87 29.02 10.61
C ASP A 69 -4.44 28.69 12.07
N ASP A 70 -5.00 29.40 13.05
CA ASP A 70 -4.69 29.14 14.47
C ASP A 70 -5.17 27.77 14.92
N LEU A 71 -6.38 27.37 14.51
CA LEU A 71 -6.91 26.02 14.79
C LEU A 71 -6.02 24.95 14.14
N LEU A 72 -5.60 25.14 12.89
CA LEU A 72 -4.69 24.23 12.19
C LEU A 72 -3.35 24.14 12.91
N ARG A 73 -2.77 25.26 13.36
CA ARG A 73 -1.54 25.30 14.14
C ARG A 73 -1.68 24.51 15.45
N LYS A 74 -2.77 24.71 16.19
CA LYS A 74 -3.06 23.96 17.42
C LYS A 74 -3.23 22.47 17.16
N TYR A 75 -3.90 22.08 16.09
CA TYR A 75 -4.06 20.67 15.69
C TYR A 75 -2.73 20.02 15.37
N ARG A 76 -1.82 20.69 14.65
CA ARG A 76 -0.47 20.18 14.35
C ARG A 76 0.34 19.93 15.62
N ILE A 77 0.30 20.88 16.58
CA ILE A 77 0.97 20.71 17.87
C ILE A 77 0.38 19.52 18.64
N TRP A 78 -0.94 19.42 18.65
CA TRP A 78 -1.64 18.32 19.29
C TRP A 78 -1.30 16.97 18.66
N LEU A 79 -1.31 16.84 17.32
CA LEU A 79 -0.90 15.64 16.61
C LEU A 79 0.54 15.22 16.95
N ASN A 80 1.44 16.18 17.03
CA ASN A 80 2.84 15.91 17.34
C ASN A 80 3.06 15.39 18.76
N ARG A 81 2.14 15.69 19.67
CA ARG A 81 2.18 15.23 21.07
C ARG A 81 1.39 13.95 21.33
N GLN A 82 0.73 13.40 20.31
CA GLN A 82 0.02 12.13 20.46
C GLN A 82 1.00 10.96 20.52
N GLU A 83 0.66 9.96 21.33
CA GLU A 83 1.42 8.71 21.41
C GLU A 83 1.40 7.96 20.06
N GLY A 84 2.56 7.46 19.68
CA GLY A 84 2.74 6.55 18.54
C GLY A 84 2.45 5.10 18.93
N ILE A 85 2.32 4.22 17.95
CA ILE A 85 2.15 2.77 18.16
C ILE A 85 3.45 2.11 18.68
N THR A 86 4.59 2.69 18.39
CA THR A 86 5.92 2.31 18.86
C THR A 86 6.48 3.48 19.63
N ASP A 87 7.15 3.22 20.75
CA ASP A 87 7.69 4.20 21.72
C ASP A 87 7.93 5.61 21.16
N GLY A 88 7.24 6.59 21.73
CA GLY A 88 7.36 7.99 21.38
C GLY A 88 6.13 8.64 20.78
N THR A 89 6.32 9.76 20.11
CA THR A 89 5.25 10.57 19.49
C THR A 89 4.87 10.06 18.11
N LEU A 90 3.70 10.46 17.64
CA LEU A 90 3.18 10.09 16.31
C LEU A 90 4.14 10.53 15.20
N HIS A 91 4.64 9.57 14.40
CA HIS A 91 5.57 9.84 13.30
C HIS A 91 5.07 10.93 12.34
N LYS A 92 5.93 11.82 11.87
CA LYS A 92 5.62 12.90 10.91
C LYS A 92 4.88 12.39 9.67
N ARG A 93 5.24 11.22 9.14
CA ARG A 93 4.55 10.59 8.02
C ARG A 93 3.08 10.26 8.35
N THR A 94 2.81 9.79 9.56
CA THR A 94 1.44 9.52 10.01
C THR A 94 0.67 10.82 10.23
N GLN A 95 1.30 11.85 10.81
CA GLN A 95 0.72 13.19 10.92
C GLN A 95 0.32 13.74 9.54
N ASN A 96 1.19 13.56 8.53
CA ASN A 96 0.90 13.97 7.15
C ASN A 96 -0.35 13.28 6.57
N TYR A 97 -0.64 12.02 6.92
CA TYR A 97 -1.89 11.37 6.44
C TYR A 97 -3.14 12.09 6.94
N TYR A 98 -3.16 12.55 8.18
CA TYR A 98 -4.26 13.36 8.72
C TYR A 98 -4.38 14.70 7.99
N LEU A 99 -3.25 15.38 7.77
CA LEU A 99 -3.21 16.67 7.08
C LEU A 99 -3.57 16.54 5.59
N ILE A 100 -3.19 15.45 4.91
CA ILE A 100 -3.58 15.17 3.51
C ILE A 100 -5.10 15.01 3.40
N ALA A 101 -5.73 14.30 4.34
CA ALA A 101 -7.18 14.15 4.34
C ALA A 101 -7.88 15.49 4.57
N LEU A 102 -7.41 16.29 5.52
CA LEU A 102 -7.92 17.64 5.78
C LEU A 102 -7.76 18.54 4.55
N ARG A 103 -6.56 18.60 3.95
CA ARG A 103 -6.31 19.37 2.72
C ARG A 103 -7.24 18.96 1.58
N ALA A 104 -7.47 17.67 1.39
CA ALA A 104 -8.36 17.16 0.37
C ALA A 104 -9.82 17.56 0.63
N PHE A 105 -10.27 17.57 1.88
CA PHE A 105 -11.57 18.03 2.29
C PHE A 105 -11.74 19.53 2.06
N LEU A 106 -10.78 20.36 2.49
CA LEU A 106 -10.79 21.80 2.23
C LEU A 106 -10.82 22.12 0.72
N LYS A 107 -10.06 21.37 -0.09
CA LYS A 107 -10.10 21.51 -1.55
C LYS A 107 -11.46 21.15 -2.15
N TYR A 108 -12.16 20.18 -1.56
CA TYR A 108 -13.52 19.84 -1.96
C TYR A 108 -14.50 20.96 -1.63
N LEU A 109 -14.38 21.57 -0.43
CA LEU A 109 -15.21 22.70 0.00
C LEU A 109 -14.97 23.95 -0.88
N ALA A 110 -13.70 24.30 -1.10
CA ALA A 110 -13.31 25.45 -1.93
C ALA A 110 -13.86 25.34 -3.38
N LYS A 111 -13.90 24.14 -3.97
CA LYS A 111 -14.50 23.91 -5.29
C LYS A 111 -16.02 24.10 -5.32
N ARG A 112 -16.67 24.13 -4.16
CA ARG A 112 -18.13 24.35 -4.00
C ARG A 112 -18.42 25.73 -3.44
N GLU A 113 -17.39 26.59 -3.42
CA GLU A 113 -17.49 27.98 -2.96
C GLU A 113 -17.97 28.07 -1.50
N ILE A 114 -17.73 27.02 -0.70
CA ILE A 114 -18.00 27.01 0.74
C ILE A 114 -16.83 27.67 1.44
N GLU A 115 -17.15 28.71 2.22
CA GLU A 115 -16.15 29.50 2.94
C GLU A 115 -15.41 28.65 3.98
N THR A 116 -14.09 28.57 3.85
CA THR A 116 -13.20 27.81 4.73
C THR A 116 -11.75 28.23 4.55
N LEU A 117 -10.85 27.70 5.38
CA LEU A 117 -9.40 27.89 5.21
C LEU A 117 -8.95 27.42 3.82
N PRO A 118 -8.18 28.22 3.06
CA PRO A 118 -7.61 27.78 1.79
C PRO A 118 -6.77 26.49 1.96
N PRO A 119 -6.97 25.46 1.10
CA PRO A 119 -6.28 24.17 1.23
C PRO A 119 -4.74 24.26 1.13
N GLU A 120 -4.21 25.30 0.50
CA GLU A 120 -2.78 25.59 0.37
C GLU A 120 -2.12 25.91 1.72
N ARG A 121 -2.88 26.43 2.68
CA ARG A 121 -2.42 26.69 4.06
C ARG A 121 -2.06 25.41 4.82
N VAL A 122 -2.59 24.27 4.38
CA VAL A 122 -2.26 22.96 4.99
C VAL A 122 -0.94 22.44 4.42
N GLU A 123 0.18 22.94 4.90
CA GLU A 123 1.51 22.44 4.53
C GLU A 123 1.80 21.07 5.14
N LEU A 124 2.55 20.23 4.44
CA LEU A 124 2.98 18.93 4.93
C LEU A 124 4.41 18.99 5.45
N ALA A 125 4.69 18.32 6.54
CA ALA A 125 6.05 18.22 7.05
C ALA A 125 6.94 17.42 6.07
N LYS A 126 8.20 17.86 5.90
CA LYS A 126 9.20 17.03 5.22
C LYS A 126 9.39 15.74 6.02
N THR A 127 9.31 14.63 5.31
CA THR A 127 9.59 13.30 5.89
C THR A 127 10.91 12.81 5.32
N GLU A 128 11.76 12.28 6.19
CA GLU A 128 12.99 11.62 5.77
C GLU A 128 12.66 10.45 4.85
N GLU A 129 13.47 10.26 3.81
CA GLU A 129 13.42 9.04 3.01
C GLU A 129 13.81 7.86 3.92
N ARG A 130 13.08 6.78 3.83
CA ARG A 130 13.43 5.57 4.56
C ARG A 130 14.65 4.95 3.89
N ASP A 131 15.74 4.85 4.61
CA ASP A 131 16.73 3.83 4.31
C ASP A 131 16.05 2.46 4.38
N LEU A 132 16.04 1.76 3.27
CA LEU A 132 15.50 0.42 3.22
C LEU A 132 16.57 -0.52 3.79
N ASP A 133 16.30 -1.05 4.99
CA ASP A 133 17.06 -2.17 5.54
C ASP A 133 16.88 -3.41 4.65
N LEU A 134 17.60 -3.42 3.54
CA LEU A 134 17.57 -4.55 2.63
C LEU A 134 18.31 -5.72 3.25
N ILE A 135 17.74 -6.90 3.12
CA ILE A 135 18.43 -8.15 3.46
C ILE A 135 19.42 -8.53 2.35
N SER A 136 20.52 -9.15 2.73
CA SER A 136 21.49 -9.68 1.76
C SER A 136 20.90 -10.87 0.99
N TYR A 137 21.55 -11.26 -0.10
CA TYR A 137 21.15 -12.46 -0.85
C TYR A 137 21.23 -13.73 0.01
N ASP A 138 22.26 -13.85 0.85
CA ASP A 138 22.42 -14.97 1.77
C ASP A 138 21.36 -14.99 2.87
N GLU A 139 21.00 -13.82 3.41
CA GLU A 139 19.88 -13.69 4.35
C GLU A 139 18.56 -14.10 3.69
N LEU A 140 18.32 -13.67 2.45
CA LEU A 140 17.15 -14.05 1.69
C LEU A 140 17.09 -15.55 1.42
N LYS A 141 18.21 -16.17 1.03
CA LYS A 141 18.31 -17.60 0.81
C LYS A 141 17.97 -18.38 2.09
N ARG A 142 18.56 -18.00 3.23
CA ARG A 142 18.24 -18.62 4.52
C ARG A 142 16.76 -18.44 4.89
N LEU A 143 16.17 -17.27 4.61
CA LEU A 143 14.74 -17.01 4.85
C LEU A 143 13.86 -17.98 4.06
N ILE A 144 14.12 -18.14 2.76
CA ILE A 144 13.34 -18.99 1.87
C ILE A 144 13.52 -20.48 2.24
N GLU A 145 14.70 -20.88 2.69
CA GLU A 145 15.01 -22.26 3.09
C GLU A 145 14.55 -22.59 4.52
N ALA A 146 14.24 -21.58 5.35
CA ALA A 146 13.89 -21.78 6.75
C ALA A 146 12.63 -22.62 7.03
N PRO A 147 11.59 -22.71 6.18
CA PRO A 147 10.54 -23.70 6.34
C PRO A 147 11.11 -25.11 6.07
N GLU A 148 11.26 -25.90 7.12
CA GLU A 148 11.73 -27.27 7.11
C GLU A 148 10.60 -28.18 7.57
N GLY A 149 10.51 -29.35 6.96
CA GLY A 149 9.49 -30.35 7.28
C GLY A 149 8.46 -30.54 6.17
N ASP A 150 7.73 -31.64 6.31
CA ASP A 150 6.74 -32.10 5.33
C ASP A 150 5.30 -31.86 5.79
N GLY A 151 5.12 -31.15 6.91
CA GLY A 151 3.79 -30.76 7.39
C GLY A 151 3.12 -29.79 6.41
N VAL A 152 1.82 -29.92 6.23
CA VAL A 152 1.07 -29.06 5.30
C VAL A 152 1.26 -27.56 5.59
N ASN A 153 1.46 -27.15 6.86
CA ASN A 153 1.78 -25.77 7.22
C ASN A 153 3.18 -25.35 6.75
N ASP A 154 4.18 -26.23 6.87
CA ASP A 154 5.55 -25.93 6.47
C ASP A 154 5.65 -25.85 4.93
N LEU A 155 4.97 -26.74 4.23
CA LEU A 155 4.87 -26.71 2.77
C LEU A 155 4.14 -25.45 2.27
N ARG A 156 3.05 -25.06 2.94
CA ARG A 156 2.36 -23.79 2.65
C ARG A 156 3.27 -22.60 2.83
N ASP A 157 3.96 -22.53 3.98
CA ASP A 157 4.81 -21.41 4.34
C ASP A 157 6.02 -21.34 3.39
N LYS A 158 6.56 -22.50 2.97
CA LYS A 158 7.59 -22.59 1.92
C LYS A 158 7.08 -22.04 0.59
N ALA A 159 5.91 -22.47 0.14
CA ALA A 159 5.29 -21.99 -1.10
C ALA A 159 5.04 -20.48 -1.08
N ILE A 160 4.62 -19.92 0.06
CA ILE A 160 4.44 -18.46 0.24
C ILE A 160 5.76 -17.73 0.01
N LEU A 161 6.86 -18.17 0.63
CA LEU A 161 8.16 -17.49 0.53
C LEU A 161 8.76 -17.61 -0.87
N GLU A 162 8.73 -18.80 -1.47
CA GLU A 162 9.20 -19.03 -2.85
C GLU A 162 8.39 -18.18 -3.85
N LEU A 163 7.06 -18.12 -3.68
CA LEU A 163 6.20 -17.35 -4.57
C LEU A 163 6.43 -15.84 -4.43
N PHE A 164 6.63 -15.32 -3.21
CA PHE A 164 6.99 -13.93 -3.01
C PHE A 164 8.27 -13.53 -3.75
N PHE A 165 9.30 -14.36 -3.63
CA PHE A 165 10.58 -14.06 -4.26
C PHE A 165 10.54 -14.27 -5.76
N SER A 166 9.84 -15.29 -6.26
CA SER A 166 9.70 -15.55 -7.69
C SER A 166 8.96 -14.44 -8.44
N THR A 167 7.90 -13.88 -7.84
CA THR A 167 6.94 -13.02 -8.53
C THR A 167 6.97 -11.55 -8.11
N GLY A 168 7.56 -11.25 -6.97
CA GLY A 168 7.52 -9.91 -6.39
C GLY A 168 6.10 -9.40 -6.08
N LEU A 169 5.13 -10.27 -5.82
CA LEU A 169 3.74 -9.91 -5.50
C LEU A 169 3.63 -9.01 -4.27
N ARG A 170 2.58 -8.17 -4.23
CA ARG A 170 2.17 -7.51 -2.99
C ARG A 170 1.52 -8.54 -2.06
N VAL A 171 1.62 -8.36 -0.76
CA VAL A 171 1.01 -9.28 0.21
C VAL A 171 -0.50 -9.45 0.00
N SER A 172 -1.20 -8.40 -0.40
CA SER A 172 -2.64 -8.47 -0.71
C SER A 172 -2.93 -9.24 -2.01
N GLU A 173 -2.06 -9.15 -3.00
CA GLU A 173 -2.17 -9.90 -4.25
C GLU A 173 -1.93 -11.39 -4.00
N LEU A 174 -0.89 -11.73 -3.25
CA LEU A 174 -0.61 -13.12 -2.87
C LEU A 174 -1.75 -13.71 -2.02
N ALA A 175 -2.27 -12.96 -1.05
CA ALA A 175 -3.40 -13.40 -0.23
C ALA A 175 -4.68 -13.65 -1.05
N SER A 176 -4.88 -12.95 -2.16
CA SER A 176 -6.07 -13.08 -3.00
C SER A 176 -6.00 -14.18 -4.05
N LEU A 177 -4.89 -14.91 -4.16
CA LEU A 177 -4.74 -15.97 -5.15
C LEU A 177 -5.73 -17.12 -4.88
N SER A 178 -6.28 -17.68 -5.97
CA SER A 178 -7.09 -18.87 -5.97
C SER A 178 -6.25 -20.13 -6.17
N ARG A 179 -6.74 -21.29 -5.70
CA ARG A 179 -6.08 -22.59 -5.89
C ARG A 179 -6.02 -23.02 -7.37
N ASP A 180 -6.90 -22.49 -8.20
CA ASP A 180 -6.98 -22.78 -9.65
C ASP A 180 -5.88 -22.08 -10.45
N ILE A 181 -4.64 -22.16 -9.95
CA ILE A 181 -3.47 -21.67 -10.67
C ILE A 181 -3.00 -22.72 -11.67
N ASP A 182 -2.92 -22.32 -12.94
CA ASP A 182 -2.34 -23.16 -13.99
C ASP A 182 -0.81 -23.19 -13.87
N LEU A 183 -0.30 -24.18 -13.16
CA LEU A 183 1.15 -24.38 -12.95
C LEU A 183 1.86 -24.95 -14.19
N SER A 184 1.14 -25.31 -15.27
CA SER A 184 1.75 -25.73 -16.55
C SER A 184 2.35 -24.52 -17.27
N LYS A 185 1.85 -23.32 -17.00
CA LYS A 185 2.35 -22.04 -17.54
C LYS A 185 3.42 -21.46 -16.62
N ASP A 186 4.32 -20.70 -17.23
CA ASP A 186 5.36 -19.96 -16.49
C ASP A 186 4.90 -18.60 -16.01
N GLU A 187 3.65 -18.22 -16.32
CA GLU A 187 3.13 -16.89 -16.09
C GLU A 187 1.76 -16.90 -15.41
N LEU A 188 1.50 -15.83 -14.67
CA LEU A 188 0.23 -15.59 -13.99
C LEU A 188 -0.21 -14.14 -14.17
N SER A 189 -1.45 -13.94 -14.58
CA SER A 189 -2.07 -12.62 -14.66
C SER A 189 -2.59 -12.18 -13.31
N ILE A 190 -2.09 -11.04 -12.79
CA ILE A 190 -2.47 -10.49 -11.49
C ILE A 190 -3.20 -9.18 -11.67
N ARG A 191 -4.37 -9.07 -11.03
CA ARG A 191 -5.11 -7.82 -10.94
C ARG A 191 -4.58 -7.00 -9.75
N GLY A 192 -3.89 -5.91 -10.07
CA GLY A 192 -3.32 -4.98 -9.08
C GLY A 192 -4.26 -3.84 -8.67
N LYS A 193 -3.70 -2.84 -8.00
CA LYS A 193 -4.43 -1.64 -7.58
C LYS A 193 -5.01 -0.89 -8.79
N GLY A 194 -6.29 -0.51 -8.71
CA GLY A 194 -7.00 0.17 -9.79
C GLY A 194 -7.37 -0.76 -10.96
N SER A 195 -7.54 -2.06 -10.69
CA SER A 195 -7.92 -3.10 -11.67
C SER A 195 -6.94 -3.26 -12.84
N LYS A 196 -5.73 -2.72 -12.75
CA LYS A 196 -4.69 -2.93 -13.77
C LYS A 196 -4.19 -4.36 -13.69
N ILE A 197 -4.19 -5.04 -14.83
CA ILE A 197 -3.65 -6.41 -14.96
C ILE A 197 -2.18 -6.30 -15.32
N ARG A 198 -1.35 -7.14 -14.70
CA ARG A 198 0.03 -7.38 -15.10
C ARG A 198 0.34 -8.86 -15.05
N VAL A 199 1.31 -9.28 -15.83
CA VAL A 199 1.85 -10.63 -15.82
C VAL A 199 3.01 -10.70 -14.83
N VAL A 200 3.09 -11.79 -14.08
CA VAL A 200 4.24 -12.18 -13.25
C VAL A 200 4.66 -13.58 -13.64
N PHE A 201 5.91 -13.95 -13.37
CA PHE A 201 6.48 -15.22 -13.81
C PHE A 201 6.83 -16.10 -12.61
N PHE A 202 6.58 -17.40 -12.76
CA PHE A 202 6.95 -18.41 -11.78
C PHE A 202 8.36 -18.91 -12.03
N SER A 203 9.14 -19.10 -10.96
CA SER A 203 10.31 -19.97 -11.01
C SER A 203 9.91 -21.45 -10.82
N ASP A 204 10.70 -22.37 -11.30
CA ASP A 204 10.47 -23.81 -11.11
C ASP A 204 10.34 -24.16 -9.62
N ARG A 205 11.18 -23.56 -8.76
CA ARG A 205 11.12 -23.73 -7.32
C ARG A 205 9.78 -23.30 -6.73
N ALA A 206 9.20 -22.20 -7.20
CA ALA A 206 7.90 -21.73 -6.73
C ALA A 206 6.79 -22.69 -7.18
N LYS A 207 6.83 -23.18 -8.43
CA LYS A 207 5.87 -24.18 -8.94
C LYS A 207 5.92 -25.47 -8.12
N ASP A 208 7.12 -26.01 -7.90
CA ASP A 208 7.33 -27.23 -7.14
C ASP A 208 6.83 -27.08 -5.69
N ALA A 209 7.12 -25.95 -5.05
CA ALA A 209 6.67 -25.68 -3.69
C ALA A 209 5.14 -25.59 -3.60
N ILE A 210 4.49 -24.92 -4.57
CA ILE A 210 3.02 -24.82 -4.65
C ILE A 210 2.42 -26.20 -4.87
N LYS A 211 2.96 -26.99 -5.81
CA LYS A 211 2.48 -28.34 -6.10
C LYS A 211 2.56 -29.24 -4.88
N LYS A 212 3.72 -29.32 -4.20
CA LYS A 212 3.89 -30.09 -2.96
C LYS A 212 2.89 -29.69 -1.88
N TYR A 213 2.61 -28.40 -1.75
CA TYR A 213 1.62 -27.90 -0.81
C TYR A 213 0.21 -28.34 -1.21
N LEU A 214 -0.20 -28.16 -2.47
CA LEU A 214 -1.54 -28.51 -2.97
C LEU A 214 -1.79 -30.03 -2.91
N ASP A 215 -0.78 -30.86 -3.21
CA ASP A 215 -0.88 -32.31 -3.14
C ASP A 215 -1.16 -32.83 -1.70
N LYS A 216 -0.75 -32.05 -0.69
CA LYS A 216 -0.98 -32.40 0.73
C LYS A 216 -2.24 -31.77 1.34
N ARG A 217 -2.90 -30.86 0.62
CA ARG A 217 -4.14 -30.22 1.07
C ARG A 217 -5.33 -31.15 0.94
N VAL A 218 -6.15 -31.18 1.99
CA VAL A 218 -7.38 -32.00 2.02
C VAL A 218 -8.67 -31.18 2.04
N ASP A 219 -8.58 -29.86 2.21
CA ASP A 219 -9.73 -28.97 2.20
C ASP A 219 -10.15 -28.61 0.76
N VAL A 220 -11.37 -28.06 0.61
CA VAL A 220 -11.97 -27.68 -0.68
C VAL A 220 -12.06 -26.15 -0.89
N ASP A 221 -11.42 -25.36 -0.01
CA ASP A 221 -11.47 -23.90 -0.11
C ASP A 221 -10.80 -23.38 -1.38
N ASP A 222 -11.40 -22.38 -2.01
CA ASP A 222 -10.90 -21.77 -3.25
C ASP A 222 -9.60 -20.99 -3.08
N ALA A 223 -9.25 -20.56 -1.86
CA ALA A 223 -8.04 -19.81 -1.64
C ALA A 223 -6.80 -20.66 -1.89
N LEU A 224 -5.76 -20.11 -2.52
CA LEU A 224 -4.48 -20.82 -2.66
C LEU A 224 -3.86 -21.08 -1.29
N PHE A 225 -3.82 -20.10 -0.41
CA PHE A 225 -3.24 -20.24 0.93
C PHE A 225 -4.28 -20.10 2.02
N VAL A 226 -4.41 -21.15 2.84
CA VAL A 226 -5.47 -21.27 3.86
C VAL A 226 -4.91 -21.37 5.27
N ASN A 227 -5.74 -21.00 6.24
CA ASN A 227 -5.52 -21.28 7.64
C ASN A 227 -5.96 -22.72 7.93
N LEU A 228 -5.00 -23.60 8.19
CA LEU A 228 -5.22 -25.04 8.42
C LEU A 228 -5.56 -25.39 9.88
N SER A 229 -5.55 -24.39 10.77
CA SER A 229 -5.93 -24.56 12.18
C SER A 229 -6.92 -23.47 12.57
N PRO A 230 -8.12 -23.43 11.94
CA PRO A 230 -9.13 -22.46 12.29
C PRO A 230 -9.64 -22.72 13.71
N THR A 231 -9.91 -21.66 14.45
CA THR A 231 -10.60 -21.77 15.75
C THR A 231 -12.03 -22.29 15.56
N LYS A 232 -12.63 -22.88 16.61
CA LYS A 232 -14.01 -23.46 16.54
C LYS A 232 -15.04 -22.49 15.94
N ASN A 233 -14.86 -21.18 16.11
CA ASN A 233 -15.75 -20.13 15.60
C ASN A 233 -15.48 -19.73 14.13
N GLU A 234 -14.45 -20.29 13.49
CA GLU A 234 -14.03 -19.94 12.12
C GLU A 234 -14.28 -21.09 11.12
N LYS A 235 -14.83 -22.23 11.57
CA LYS A 235 -15.05 -23.42 10.71
C LYS A 235 -15.98 -23.17 9.52
N ASP A 236 -16.86 -22.17 9.62
CA ASP A 236 -17.81 -21.80 8.56
C ASP A 236 -17.38 -20.53 7.78
N LYS A 237 -16.15 -20.06 7.97
CA LYS A 237 -15.61 -18.87 7.30
C LYS A 237 -14.61 -19.25 6.22
N ASP A 238 -14.44 -18.36 5.27
CA ASP A 238 -13.36 -18.37 4.30
C ASP A 238 -12.02 -18.67 5.02
N LEU A 239 -11.38 -19.78 4.67
CA LEU A 239 -10.12 -20.22 5.27
C LEU A 239 -8.92 -19.42 4.76
N ARG A 240 -9.12 -18.54 3.81
CA ARG A 240 -8.08 -17.70 3.18
C ARG A 240 -7.20 -17.02 4.22
N LEU A 241 -5.89 -17.13 4.05
CA LEU A 241 -4.94 -16.41 4.89
C LEU A 241 -5.09 -14.89 4.71
N THR A 242 -5.22 -14.17 5.84
CA THR A 242 -5.19 -12.72 5.83
C THR A 242 -3.77 -12.19 5.53
N THR A 243 -3.68 -10.97 5.01
CA THR A 243 -2.37 -10.31 4.83
C THR A 243 -1.55 -10.27 6.12
N ARG A 244 -2.22 -10.09 7.27
CA ARG A 244 -1.57 -10.07 8.58
C ARG A 244 -1.03 -11.45 9.00
N SER A 245 -1.71 -12.53 8.60
CA SER A 245 -1.23 -13.89 8.84
C SER A 245 0.04 -14.16 8.02
N ILE A 246 0.05 -13.74 6.75
CA ILE A 246 1.21 -13.88 5.87
C ILE A 246 2.40 -13.04 6.40
N GLU A 247 2.16 -11.81 6.87
CA GLU A 247 3.20 -10.99 7.51
C GLU A 247 3.79 -11.68 8.75
N ARG A 248 2.96 -12.36 9.55
CA ARG A 248 3.41 -13.15 10.71
C ARG A 248 4.25 -14.37 10.29
N ILE A 249 3.88 -15.05 9.21
CA ILE A 249 4.66 -16.15 8.64
C ILE A 249 6.06 -15.66 8.22
N VAL A 250 6.13 -14.59 7.46
CA VAL A 250 7.42 -13.99 7.04
C VAL A 250 8.27 -13.63 8.26
N LYS A 251 7.67 -12.99 9.28
CA LYS A 251 8.39 -12.64 10.53
C LYS A 251 8.88 -13.89 11.27
N LYS A 252 8.05 -14.94 11.39
CA LYS A 252 8.40 -16.22 12.02
C LYS A 252 9.67 -16.80 11.40
N TYR A 253 9.71 -16.88 10.08
CA TYR A 253 10.84 -17.48 9.38
C TYR A 253 12.06 -16.56 9.29
N ALA A 254 11.90 -15.25 9.32
CA ALA A 254 13.02 -14.33 9.46
C ALA A 254 13.77 -14.53 10.78
N ILE A 255 13.01 -14.71 11.89
CA ILE A 255 13.59 -15.03 13.21
C ILE A 255 14.27 -16.41 13.17
N LYS A 256 13.61 -17.44 12.60
CA LYS A 256 14.18 -18.80 12.48
C LYS A 256 15.47 -18.80 11.65
N ALA A 257 15.55 -17.98 10.61
CA ALA A 257 16.73 -17.82 9.75
C ALA A 257 17.86 -16.96 10.38
N GLY A 258 17.71 -16.50 11.63
CA GLY A 258 18.69 -15.68 12.31
C GLY A 258 18.89 -14.29 11.68
N ILE A 259 17.83 -13.70 11.09
CA ILE A 259 17.91 -12.37 10.47
C ILE A 259 17.49 -11.32 11.52
N SER A 260 18.45 -10.50 11.93
CA SER A 260 18.23 -9.44 12.94
C SER A 260 17.41 -8.26 12.42
N LYS A 261 17.43 -8.03 11.10
CA LYS A 261 16.70 -6.96 10.43
C LYS A 261 15.19 -7.23 10.42
N LYS A 262 14.39 -6.17 10.32
CA LYS A 262 12.92 -6.30 10.19
C LYS A 262 12.54 -6.77 8.79
N VAL A 263 12.26 -8.05 8.61
CA VAL A 263 11.80 -8.61 7.34
C VAL A 263 10.28 -8.53 7.23
N THR A 264 9.81 -8.03 6.10
CA THR A 264 8.38 -7.95 5.73
C THR A 264 8.19 -8.42 4.30
N PRO A 265 6.95 -8.72 3.84
CA PRO A 265 6.68 -9.00 2.43
C PRO A 265 7.20 -7.90 1.48
N HIS A 266 7.19 -6.64 1.91
CA HIS A 266 7.79 -5.55 1.14
C HIS A 266 9.30 -5.68 1.00
N VAL A 267 10.01 -6.14 2.01
CA VAL A 267 11.46 -6.37 1.95
C VAL A 267 11.76 -7.48 0.94
N ILE A 268 11.02 -8.59 0.95
CA ILE A 268 11.19 -9.68 -0.03
C ILE A 268 10.94 -9.18 -1.47
N ARG A 269 9.89 -8.40 -1.67
CA ARG A 269 9.59 -7.77 -2.97
C ARG A 269 10.68 -6.79 -3.40
N HIS A 270 11.29 -6.05 -2.47
CA HIS A 270 12.45 -5.21 -2.75
C HIS A 270 13.67 -6.04 -3.13
N SER A 271 13.88 -7.17 -2.45
CA SER A 271 14.97 -8.10 -2.79
C SER A 271 14.78 -8.68 -4.18
N PHE A 272 13.56 -9.05 -4.59
CA PHE A 272 13.23 -9.43 -5.96
C PHE A 272 13.62 -8.35 -6.99
N ALA A 273 13.21 -7.09 -6.75
CA ALA A 273 13.56 -5.99 -7.65
C ALA A 273 15.09 -5.76 -7.72
N THR A 274 15.75 -5.83 -6.57
CA THR A 274 17.21 -5.67 -6.47
C THR A 274 17.96 -6.79 -7.20
N ASP A 275 17.47 -8.02 -7.09
CA ASP A 275 18.04 -9.18 -7.77
C ASP A 275 17.97 -9.03 -9.29
N LEU A 276 16.80 -8.66 -9.82
CA LEU A 276 16.62 -8.38 -11.25
C LEU A 276 17.59 -7.30 -11.76
N LEU A 277 17.68 -6.16 -11.03
CA LEU A 277 18.56 -5.06 -11.43
C LEU A 277 20.05 -5.44 -11.35
N ARG A 278 20.46 -6.21 -10.35
CA ARG A 278 21.85 -6.72 -10.24
C ARG A 278 22.20 -7.67 -11.39
N ASN A 279 21.23 -8.45 -11.86
CA ASN A 279 21.37 -9.36 -12.99
C ASN A 279 21.20 -8.66 -14.36
N GLY A 280 21.08 -7.33 -14.39
CA GLY A 280 21.13 -6.54 -15.63
C GLY A 280 19.77 -6.18 -16.23
N ALA A 281 18.65 -6.44 -15.52
CA ALA A 281 17.35 -5.98 -15.98
C ALA A 281 17.27 -4.44 -15.96
N ASP A 282 16.64 -3.85 -16.96
CA ASP A 282 16.40 -2.41 -16.97
C ASP A 282 15.32 -2.00 -15.97
N ILE A 283 15.42 -0.78 -15.46
CA ILE A 283 14.54 -0.27 -14.40
C ILE A 283 13.06 -0.19 -14.83
N ARG A 284 12.77 0.01 -16.12
CA ARG A 284 11.39 0.06 -16.64
C ARG A 284 10.76 -1.32 -16.66
N SER A 285 11.52 -2.35 -17.09
CA SER A 285 11.07 -3.75 -17.01
C SER A 285 10.75 -4.14 -15.58
N VAL A 286 11.62 -3.82 -14.62
CA VAL A 286 11.36 -4.06 -13.19
C VAL A 286 10.13 -3.29 -12.70
N GLN A 287 9.96 -2.03 -13.12
CA GLN A 287 8.77 -1.24 -12.80
C GLN A 287 7.49 -1.89 -13.31
N MET A 288 7.49 -2.41 -14.54
CA MET A 288 6.35 -3.10 -15.15
C MET A 288 6.01 -4.38 -14.40
N LEU A 289 6.99 -5.25 -14.13
CA LEU A 289 6.83 -6.48 -13.36
C LEU A 289 6.26 -6.21 -11.96
N LEU A 290 6.72 -5.17 -11.30
CA LEU A 290 6.20 -4.76 -10.00
C LEU A 290 4.83 -4.08 -10.08
N GLY A 291 4.41 -3.56 -11.22
CA GLY A 291 3.18 -2.79 -11.37
C GLY A 291 3.21 -1.49 -10.55
N HIS A 292 4.31 -0.74 -10.62
CA HIS A 292 4.43 0.58 -10.03
C HIS A 292 3.83 1.62 -10.98
N SER A 293 2.79 2.32 -10.54
CA SER A 293 2.13 3.39 -11.32
C SER A 293 2.97 4.67 -11.41
N ASN A 294 3.96 4.84 -10.54
CA ASN A 294 4.85 6.01 -10.51
C ASN A 294 6.30 5.54 -10.49
N ILE A 295 7.13 6.15 -11.35
CA ILE A 295 8.57 5.85 -11.46
C ILE A 295 9.32 6.18 -10.15
N SER A 296 8.85 7.18 -9.39
CA SER A 296 9.44 7.56 -8.11
C SER A 296 9.48 6.39 -7.10
N THR A 297 8.57 5.44 -7.20
CA THR A 297 8.58 4.23 -6.36
C THR A 297 9.72 3.29 -6.74
N THR A 298 10.25 3.41 -7.96
CA THR A 298 11.36 2.61 -8.47
C THR A 298 12.69 3.36 -8.39
N GLN A 299 12.67 4.68 -8.20
CA GLN A 299 13.87 5.52 -8.01
C GLN A 299 14.68 5.15 -6.77
N VAL A 300 14.08 4.49 -5.79
CA VAL A 300 14.79 3.92 -4.63
C VAL A 300 15.94 2.98 -5.04
N TYR A 301 15.92 2.47 -6.27
CA TYR A 301 16.95 1.56 -6.81
C TYR A 301 17.97 2.25 -7.71
N THR A 302 17.93 3.58 -7.89
CA THR A 302 18.85 4.30 -8.81
C THR A 302 20.31 4.09 -8.45
N HIS A 303 20.64 4.01 -7.14
CA HIS A 303 22.02 3.75 -6.69
C HIS A 303 22.57 2.37 -7.15
N LEU A 304 21.69 1.38 -7.41
CA LEU A 304 22.09 0.06 -7.96
C LEU A 304 22.33 0.17 -9.47
N THR A 305 21.54 0.98 -10.15
CA THR A 305 21.68 1.27 -11.58
C THR A 305 22.99 1.99 -11.87
N ASP A 306 23.44 2.91 -11.00
CA ASP A 306 24.69 3.64 -11.16
C ASP A 306 25.91 2.72 -11.10
N LYS A 307 25.93 1.72 -10.22
CA LYS A 307 26.98 0.69 -10.21
C LYS A 307 26.98 -0.14 -11.49
N HIS A 308 25.81 -0.54 -11.96
CA HIS A 308 25.66 -1.29 -13.21
C HIS A 308 26.06 -0.44 -14.43
N LEU A 309 25.64 0.84 -14.47
CA LEU A 309 26.07 1.76 -15.53
C LEU A 309 27.59 1.92 -15.57
N LYS A 310 28.26 1.95 -14.42
CA LYS A 310 29.73 1.98 -14.35
C LYS A 310 30.37 0.70 -14.91
N GLU A 311 29.78 -0.44 -14.65
CA GLU A 311 30.22 -1.74 -15.20
C GLU A 311 29.96 -1.83 -16.70
N VAL A 312 28.79 -1.41 -17.16
CA VAL A 312 28.41 -1.32 -18.58
C VAL A 312 29.35 -0.35 -19.31
N HIS A 313 29.62 0.83 -18.74
CA HIS A 313 30.57 1.77 -19.31
C HIS A 313 31.96 1.15 -19.43
N LYS A 314 32.49 0.50 -18.39
CA LYS A 314 33.75 -0.20 -18.45
C LYS A 314 33.79 -1.31 -19.51
N LYS A 315 32.68 -2.06 -19.66
CA LYS A 315 32.59 -3.21 -20.54
C LYS A 315 32.44 -2.83 -22.03
N PHE A 316 31.80 -1.70 -22.32
CA PHE A 316 31.44 -1.34 -23.69
C PHE A 316 32.16 -0.08 -24.23
N HIS A 317 32.55 0.86 -23.36
CA HIS A 317 33.18 2.11 -23.80
C HIS A 317 34.62 1.93 -24.30
N ASN A 318 35.38 0.91 -23.83
CA ASN A 318 36.77 0.67 -24.22
C ASN A 318 36.96 -0.39 -25.33
N LYS A 319 35.89 -0.95 -25.91
CA LYS A 319 36.04 -1.99 -26.96
C LYS A 319 36.46 -1.49 -28.32
N ASN A 320 36.42 -0.19 -28.59
CA ASN A 320 36.75 0.37 -29.90
C ASN A 320 38.06 1.18 -29.92
N ARG A 321 38.94 0.98 -28.94
CA ARG A 321 40.27 1.66 -28.88
C ARG A 321 41.44 0.66 -28.77
N GLN A 322 41.29 -0.55 -29.31
CA GLN A 322 42.39 -1.44 -29.59
C GLN A 322 42.48 -1.69 -31.09
#